data_e6b2db1abf47fd6afd67da17a785e750
#
_entry.id   e6b2db1abf47fd6afd67da17a785e750
#
_cell.length_a   1.000
_cell.length_b   1.000
_cell.length_c   1.000
_cell.angle_alpha   90.00
_cell.angle_beta   90.00
_cell.angle_gamma   90.00
#
_symmetry.space_group_name_H-M   'P 1'
#
loop_
_entity.id
_entity.type
_entity.pdbx_description
1 polymer ?
#
loop_
_entity_poly.entity_id
_entity_poly.type
_entity_poly.pdbx_seq_one_letter_code
_entity_poly.pdbx_strand_id
1 'polypeptide(L)'
;MLLLVPEINLTPQLEERVRSHFADESVVVLNSDLPDAQRARSWLAVHEGRARILVGTRMAALASFRQLALIVVDEEHDLSYKGGDGARYSARDLSVKRAQSLGIPVILGSATPSLESWSRARSGSYRLLTLSHKAVSKAEPPRLRLVDTRTLKKGEVLSEEVKEAIGATLQKHEQVLVYINRRGFSPVLMCPSCGWKSACPHCSAFMVFHKDTRSLVCHHCGYTQRVPARCPGCGAADILPVGIGTQRIEEEIGKLWPDARRLRIDRDNFKTKRSTDKAFQDVHEGKVDILIGTQMIAKGHDFKKVSLVVILNIDSQLISTDVRARERAFATMMQVSGRAGRAGLKSEVLVETAFPDDEIFTFLAHQDYQGFADQMLKIRKRDGAPPFVYQALLTSEQKELPQALELLRHAVETGLEIQSKLPDGGGVAIYDPVPMTIVKVANRNRAQLLIEGRTHRELLQFLRAWVQVIGPCSGGALTLEVDPQRY
;
A
#
# COMPACT_ATOMS: atom_id res chain seq x y z
N MET A 1 -1.12 -27.07 -5.40
CA MET A 1 -0.48 -25.92 -4.73
C MET A 1 -1.23 -24.64 -5.08
N LEU A 2 -1.42 -23.79 -4.09
CA LEU A 2 -1.92 -22.42 -4.28
C LEU A 2 -0.75 -21.45 -4.05
N LEU A 3 -0.42 -20.62 -5.03
CA LEU A 3 0.52 -19.51 -4.93
C LEU A 3 -0.24 -18.20 -5.02
N LEU A 4 -0.30 -17.46 -3.93
CA LEU A 4 -0.86 -16.13 -3.87
C LEU A 4 0.22 -15.08 -4.06
N VAL A 5 -0.04 -14.12 -4.93
CA VAL A 5 0.84 -12.98 -5.18
C VAL A 5 0.03 -11.68 -5.15
N PRO A 6 0.63 -10.53 -4.78
CA PRO A 6 -0.04 -9.23 -4.91
C PRO A 6 -0.46 -8.96 -6.37
N GLU A 7 -1.56 -8.23 -6.56
CA GLU A 7 -2.09 -7.91 -7.91
C GLU A 7 -1.02 -7.34 -8.85
N ILE A 8 -0.18 -6.44 -8.34
CA ILE A 8 0.90 -5.80 -9.10
C ILE A 8 2.05 -6.76 -9.46
N ASN A 9 2.21 -7.86 -8.72
CA ASN A 9 3.28 -8.84 -8.93
C ASN A 9 2.87 -9.97 -9.88
N LEU A 10 1.58 -10.08 -10.22
CA LEU A 10 1.09 -11.07 -11.16
C LEU A 10 1.39 -10.64 -12.60
N THR A 11 2.65 -10.75 -12.98
CA THR A 11 3.17 -10.38 -14.29
C THR A 11 3.28 -11.60 -15.22
N PRO A 12 3.30 -11.41 -16.56
CA PRO A 12 3.58 -12.49 -17.50
C PRO A 12 4.90 -13.18 -17.23
N GLN A 13 5.93 -12.43 -16.78
CA GLN A 13 7.25 -12.98 -16.44
C GLN A 13 7.19 -13.92 -15.23
N LEU A 14 6.37 -13.60 -14.22
CA LEU A 14 6.18 -14.50 -13.08
C LEU A 14 5.47 -15.78 -13.52
N GLU A 15 4.42 -15.65 -14.32
CA GLU A 15 3.68 -16.79 -14.86
C GLU A 15 4.59 -17.70 -15.68
N GLU A 16 5.38 -17.13 -16.58
CA GLU A 16 6.35 -17.87 -17.40
C GLU A 16 7.42 -18.55 -16.52
N ARG A 17 7.94 -17.86 -15.51
CA ARG A 17 8.90 -18.45 -14.56
C ARG A 17 8.32 -19.62 -13.80
N VAL A 18 7.07 -19.50 -13.33
CA VAL A 18 6.40 -20.61 -12.64
C VAL A 18 6.18 -21.78 -13.60
N ARG A 19 5.71 -21.53 -14.83
CA ARG A 19 5.52 -22.58 -15.85
C ARG A 19 6.83 -23.28 -16.24
N SER A 20 7.90 -22.53 -16.43
CA SER A 20 9.20 -23.10 -16.76
C SER A 20 9.79 -23.91 -15.61
N HIS A 21 9.56 -23.49 -14.36
CA HIS A 21 10.06 -24.22 -13.20
C HIS A 21 9.28 -25.51 -12.94
N PHE A 22 7.99 -25.53 -13.27
CA PHE A 22 7.09 -26.67 -13.13
C PHE A 22 6.60 -27.14 -14.51
N ALA A 23 7.54 -27.43 -15.42
CA ALA A 23 7.25 -27.72 -16.83
C ALA A 23 6.30 -28.94 -17.03
N ASP A 24 6.39 -29.92 -16.13
CA ASP A 24 5.57 -31.15 -16.17
C ASP A 24 4.20 -30.99 -15.50
N GLU A 25 3.89 -29.82 -14.94
CA GLU A 25 2.68 -29.59 -14.18
C GLU A 25 1.74 -28.59 -14.86
N SER A 26 0.45 -28.84 -14.74
CA SER A 26 -0.56 -27.90 -15.23
C SER A 26 -0.69 -26.70 -14.31
N VAL A 27 -0.31 -25.51 -14.81
CA VAL A 27 -0.38 -24.22 -14.12
C VAL A 27 -1.52 -23.39 -14.69
N VAL A 28 -2.42 -22.89 -13.84
CA VAL A 28 -3.48 -21.96 -14.22
C VAL A 28 -3.38 -20.67 -13.38
N VAL A 29 -3.94 -19.59 -13.94
CA VAL A 29 -3.94 -18.26 -13.30
C VAL A 29 -5.37 -17.85 -12.97
N LEU A 30 -5.56 -17.16 -11.82
CA LEU A 30 -6.84 -16.63 -11.39
C LEU A 30 -6.69 -15.23 -10.76
N ASN A 31 -7.24 -14.22 -11.44
CA ASN A 31 -7.27 -12.83 -10.98
C ASN A 31 -8.53 -12.09 -11.50
N SER A 32 -8.74 -10.87 -11.02
CA SER A 32 -9.91 -10.04 -11.39
C SER A 32 -9.89 -9.54 -12.84
N ASP A 33 -8.73 -9.46 -13.48
CA ASP A 33 -8.57 -8.91 -14.83
C ASP A 33 -8.92 -9.92 -15.93
N LEU A 34 -9.01 -11.20 -15.57
CA LEU A 34 -9.39 -12.24 -16.51
C LEU A 34 -10.88 -12.15 -16.86
N PRO A 35 -11.25 -12.41 -18.14
CA PRO A 35 -12.65 -12.58 -18.53
C PRO A 35 -13.33 -13.68 -17.71
N ASP A 36 -14.64 -13.53 -17.44
CA ASP A 36 -15.41 -14.45 -16.61
C ASP A 36 -15.30 -15.90 -17.04
N ALA A 37 -15.38 -16.16 -18.35
CA ALA A 37 -15.24 -17.51 -18.91
C ALA A 37 -13.86 -18.12 -18.64
N GLN A 38 -12.79 -17.31 -18.66
CA GLN A 38 -11.45 -17.78 -18.36
C GLN A 38 -11.26 -18.01 -16.86
N ARG A 39 -11.82 -17.13 -16.00
CA ARG A 39 -11.85 -17.33 -14.55
C ARG A 39 -12.54 -18.63 -14.19
N ALA A 40 -13.71 -18.88 -14.79
CA ALA A 40 -14.46 -20.11 -14.57
C ALA A 40 -13.67 -21.37 -15.01
N ARG A 41 -13.01 -21.34 -16.17
CA ARG A 41 -12.17 -22.44 -16.65
C ARG A 41 -11.00 -22.71 -15.70
N SER A 42 -10.29 -21.68 -15.24
CA SER A 42 -9.18 -21.82 -14.30
C SER A 42 -9.66 -22.40 -12.96
N TRP A 43 -10.79 -21.90 -12.46
CA TRP A 43 -11.41 -22.40 -11.22
C TRP A 43 -11.82 -23.88 -11.33
N LEU A 44 -12.52 -24.25 -12.41
CA LEU A 44 -12.93 -25.62 -12.67
C LEU A 44 -11.73 -26.57 -12.84
N ALA A 45 -10.67 -26.12 -13.51
CA ALA A 45 -9.47 -26.93 -13.72
C ALA A 45 -8.81 -27.36 -12.40
N VAL A 46 -8.75 -26.48 -11.38
CA VAL A 46 -8.25 -26.84 -10.04
C VAL A 46 -9.26 -27.65 -9.24
N HIS A 47 -10.57 -27.32 -9.36
CA HIS A 47 -11.62 -28.03 -8.68
C HIS A 47 -11.68 -29.50 -9.08
N GLU A 48 -11.57 -29.77 -10.37
CA GLU A 48 -11.57 -31.14 -10.94
C GLU A 48 -10.21 -31.83 -10.83
N GLY A 49 -9.15 -31.12 -10.45
CA GLY A 49 -7.79 -31.65 -10.33
C GLY A 49 -7.03 -31.77 -11.66
N ARG A 50 -7.55 -31.15 -12.74
CA ARG A 50 -6.85 -31.06 -14.03
C ARG A 50 -5.66 -30.09 -13.99
N ALA A 51 -5.70 -29.11 -13.11
CA ALA A 51 -4.57 -28.24 -12.81
C ALA A 51 -4.12 -28.46 -11.36
N ARG A 52 -2.80 -28.62 -11.18
CA ARG A 52 -2.19 -28.88 -9.86
C ARG A 52 -1.65 -27.61 -9.20
N ILE A 53 -1.38 -26.56 -9.99
CA ILE A 53 -0.84 -25.28 -9.51
C ILE A 53 -1.79 -24.16 -9.94
N LEU A 54 -2.24 -23.39 -8.95
CA LEU A 54 -2.97 -22.14 -9.15
C LEU A 54 -2.10 -20.98 -8.69
N VAL A 55 -1.81 -20.07 -9.62
CA VAL A 55 -1.21 -18.77 -9.30
C VAL A 55 -2.32 -17.72 -9.32
N GLY A 56 -2.41 -16.90 -8.31
CA GLY A 56 -3.48 -15.91 -8.31
C GLY A 56 -3.35 -14.81 -7.27
N THR A 57 -4.27 -13.87 -7.35
CA THR A 57 -4.38 -12.75 -6.42
C THR A 57 -5.33 -13.08 -5.26
N ARG A 58 -5.72 -12.09 -4.48
CA ARG A 58 -6.60 -12.25 -3.31
C ARG A 58 -7.78 -13.20 -3.52
N MET A 59 -8.47 -13.08 -4.68
CA MET A 59 -9.65 -13.93 -4.96
C MET A 59 -9.32 -15.43 -5.06
N ALA A 60 -8.10 -15.78 -5.45
CA ALA A 60 -7.68 -17.17 -5.58
C ALA A 60 -7.62 -17.93 -4.24
N ALA A 61 -7.55 -17.19 -3.11
CA ALA A 61 -7.60 -17.80 -1.78
C ALA A 61 -8.91 -18.58 -1.51
N LEU A 62 -9.98 -18.28 -2.23
CA LEU A 62 -11.29 -18.93 -2.13
C LEU A 62 -11.48 -20.06 -3.16
N ALA A 63 -10.51 -20.31 -4.05
CA ALA A 63 -10.63 -21.34 -5.07
C ALA A 63 -10.78 -22.74 -4.45
N SER A 64 -11.71 -23.54 -4.97
CA SER A 64 -11.87 -24.92 -4.57
C SER A 64 -10.80 -25.78 -5.23
N PHE A 65 -10.22 -26.70 -4.46
CA PHE A 65 -9.22 -27.67 -4.94
C PHE A 65 -9.69 -29.08 -4.63
N ARG A 66 -9.45 -29.98 -5.57
CA ARG A 66 -9.65 -31.40 -5.31
C ARG A 66 -8.71 -31.92 -4.22
N GLN A 67 -7.44 -31.53 -4.29
CA GLN A 67 -6.40 -31.84 -3.30
C GLN A 67 -5.45 -30.66 -3.17
N LEU A 68 -5.62 -29.87 -2.13
CA LEU A 68 -4.69 -28.78 -1.79
C LEU A 68 -3.66 -29.32 -0.79
N ALA A 69 -2.37 -29.26 -1.15
CA ALA A 69 -1.28 -29.78 -0.31
C ALA A 69 -0.31 -28.71 0.19
N LEU A 70 -0.31 -27.52 -0.42
CA LEU A 70 0.58 -26.43 -0.05
C LEU A 70 -0.06 -25.10 -0.42
N ILE A 71 0.04 -24.11 0.48
CA ILE A 71 -0.27 -22.71 0.20
C ILE A 71 1.01 -21.89 0.35
N VAL A 72 1.28 -21.02 -0.61
CA VAL A 72 2.36 -20.02 -0.55
C VAL A 72 1.74 -18.64 -0.72
N VAL A 73 2.06 -17.72 0.18
CA VAL A 73 1.63 -16.31 0.11
C VAL A 73 2.88 -15.48 -0.01
N ASP A 74 3.15 -14.99 -1.21
CA ASP A 74 4.30 -14.12 -1.49
C ASP A 74 3.98 -12.68 -1.11
N GLU A 75 4.99 -11.94 -0.61
CA GLU A 75 4.85 -10.57 -0.10
C GLU A 75 3.64 -10.45 0.87
N GLU A 76 3.59 -11.33 1.88
CA GLU A 76 2.43 -11.51 2.77
C GLU A 76 1.97 -10.23 3.49
N HIS A 77 2.87 -9.24 3.61
CA HIS A 77 2.61 -7.93 4.20
C HIS A 77 1.80 -7.00 3.27
N ASP A 78 1.60 -7.39 1.99
CA ASP A 78 0.97 -6.52 1.01
C ASP A 78 -0.49 -6.24 1.34
N LEU A 79 -0.86 -4.94 1.32
CA LEU A 79 -2.22 -4.50 1.64
C LEU A 79 -3.28 -4.99 0.64
N SER A 80 -2.90 -5.41 -0.58
CA SER A 80 -3.85 -5.92 -1.58
C SER A 80 -4.49 -7.25 -1.17
N TYR A 81 -3.90 -7.97 -0.22
CA TYR A 81 -4.51 -9.17 0.36
C TYR A 81 -5.73 -8.90 1.23
N LYS A 82 -5.93 -7.65 1.71
CA LYS A 82 -7.13 -7.25 2.44
C LYS A 82 -8.17 -6.66 1.46
N GLY A 83 -9.39 -7.20 1.49
CA GLY A 83 -10.49 -6.66 0.71
C GLY A 83 -10.91 -5.28 1.18
N GLY A 84 -11.09 -4.35 0.24
CA GLY A 84 -11.68 -3.02 0.50
C GLY A 84 -13.21 -3.03 0.42
N ASP A 85 -13.77 -3.98 -0.33
CA ASP A 85 -15.20 -4.06 -0.63
C ASP A 85 -15.75 -5.45 -0.30
N GLY A 86 -17.07 -5.55 -0.19
CA GLY A 86 -17.77 -6.81 0.05
C GLY A 86 -17.38 -7.47 1.36
N ALA A 87 -16.92 -8.69 1.31
CA ALA A 87 -16.61 -9.50 2.49
C ALA A 87 -15.35 -9.06 3.28
N ARG A 88 -14.56 -8.12 2.77
CA ARG A 88 -13.37 -7.52 3.42
C ARG A 88 -12.44 -8.52 4.12
N TYR A 89 -12.31 -9.73 3.61
CA TYR A 89 -11.42 -10.75 4.16
C TYR A 89 -9.94 -10.45 3.84
N SER A 90 -9.07 -10.99 4.68
CA SER A 90 -7.62 -11.05 4.40
C SER A 90 -7.31 -12.40 3.75
N ALA A 91 -6.80 -12.40 2.52
CA ALA A 91 -6.43 -13.64 1.83
C ALA A 91 -5.25 -14.34 2.52
N ARG A 92 -4.32 -13.59 3.11
CA ARG A 92 -3.24 -14.12 3.97
C ARG A 92 -3.82 -14.92 5.14
N ASP A 93 -4.67 -14.27 5.95
CA ASP A 93 -5.18 -14.89 7.18
C ASP A 93 -6.15 -16.04 6.87
N LEU A 94 -6.95 -15.90 5.80
CA LEU A 94 -7.78 -16.97 5.27
C LEU A 94 -6.93 -18.17 4.85
N SER A 95 -5.80 -17.95 4.19
CA SER A 95 -4.87 -19.00 3.77
C SER A 95 -4.27 -19.75 4.94
N VAL A 96 -3.87 -19.03 5.99
CA VAL A 96 -3.38 -19.63 7.24
C VAL A 96 -4.48 -20.48 7.88
N LYS A 97 -5.70 -19.95 8.00
CA LYS A 97 -6.82 -20.70 8.59
C LYS A 97 -7.20 -21.92 7.76
N ARG A 98 -7.20 -21.77 6.44
CA ARG A 98 -7.47 -22.87 5.51
C ARG A 98 -6.42 -23.98 5.61
N ALA A 99 -5.13 -23.61 5.65
CA ALA A 99 -4.04 -24.55 5.81
C ALA A 99 -4.16 -25.31 7.14
N GLN A 100 -4.44 -24.59 8.24
CA GLN A 100 -4.71 -25.20 9.55
C GLN A 100 -5.86 -26.20 9.51
N SER A 101 -6.98 -25.83 8.88
CA SER A 101 -8.18 -26.68 8.80
C SER A 101 -7.98 -27.94 7.95
N LEU A 102 -7.07 -27.88 6.96
CA LEU A 102 -6.72 -28.99 6.07
C LEU A 102 -5.50 -29.80 6.56
N GLY A 103 -4.82 -29.38 7.61
CA GLY A 103 -3.60 -30.01 8.09
C GLY A 103 -2.43 -29.94 7.10
N ILE A 104 -2.35 -28.89 6.26
CA ILE A 104 -1.32 -28.70 5.24
C ILE A 104 -0.40 -27.54 5.57
N PRO A 105 0.84 -27.51 5.05
CA PRO A 105 1.74 -26.38 5.25
C PRO A 105 1.26 -25.11 4.51
N VAL A 106 1.57 -23.95 5.14
CA VAL A 106 1.48 -22.63 4.53
C VAL A 106 2.81 -21.89 4.70
N ILE A 107 3.29 -21.26 3.64
CA ILE A 107 4.51 -20.45 3.63
C ILE A 107 4.10 -19.00 3.41
N LEU A 108 4.50 -18.13 4.34
CA LEU A 108 4.35 -16.68 4.23
C LEU A 108 5.73 -16.10 3.87
N GLY A 109 5.87 -15.63 2.64
CA GLY A 109 7.12 -15.06 2.11
C GLY A 109 7.11 -13.54 2.16
N SER A 110 8.16 -12.93 2.71
CA SER A 110 8.37 -11.47 2.65
C SER A 110 9.79 -11.10 3.05
N ALA A 111 10.33 -10.04 2.45
CA ALA A 111 11.55 -9.38 2.93
C ALA A 111 11.27 -8.49 4.16
N THR A 112 10.03 -8.03 4.29
CA THR A 112 9.53 -7.15 5.36
C THR A 112 8.19 -7.70 5.88
N PRO A 113 8.19 -8.84 6.60
CA PRO A 113 6.96 -9.44 7.11
C PRO A 113 6.08 -8.46 7.86
N SER A 114 4.77 -8.66 7.88
CA SER A 114 3.88 -7.87 8.74
C SER A 114 4.22 -8.08 10.20
N LEU A 115 4.00 -7.08 11.05
CA LEU A 115 4.26 -7.21 12.49
C LEU A 115 3.41 -8.30 13.14
N GLU A 116 2.25 -8.62 12.60
CA GLU A 116 1.42 -9.76 13.01
C GLU A 116 2.14 -11.08 12.77
N SER A 117 2.66 -11.30 11.56
CA SER A 117 3.42 -12.52 11.21
C SER A 117 4.73 -12.59 11.96
N TRP A 118 5.43 -11.46 12.09
CA TRP A 118 6.67 -11.37 12.86
C TRP A 118 6.46 -11.70 14.33
N SER A 119 5.44 -11.14 14.98
CA SER A 119 5.08 -11.44 16.37
C SER A 119 4.81 -12.93 16.59
N ARG A 120 4.10 -13.58 15.66
CA ARG A 120 3.81 -15.01 15.72
C ARG A 120 5.06 -15.87 15.52
N ALA A 121 5.99 -15.43 14.67
CA ALA A 121 7.29 -16.09 14.51
C ALA A 121 8.16 -15.95 15.78
N ARG A 122 8.20 -14.74 16.37
CA ARG A 122 8.94 -14.49 17.62
C ARG A 122 8.37 -15.22 18.83
N SER A 123 7.06 -15.45 18.87
CA SER A 123 6.41 -16.24 19.94
C SER A 123 6.50 -17.75 19.72
N GLY A 124 7.08 -18.23 18.62
CA GLY A 124 7.18 -19.64 18.28
C GLY A 124 5.88 -20.26 17.71
N SER A 125 4.82 -19.44 17.51
CA SER A 125 3.57 -19.89 16.86
C SER A 125 3.77 -20.18 15.37
N TYR A 126 4.71 -19.48 14.73
CA TYR A 126 5.16 -19.75 13.36
C TYR A 126 6.64 -20.16 13.39
N ARG A 127 7.04 -21.05 12.49
CA ARG A 127 8.46 -21.36 12.27
C ARG A 127 9.07 -20.29 11.37
N LEU A 128 10.08 -19.58 11.90
CA LEU A 128 10.85 -18.63 11.11
C LEU A 128 11.87 -19.36 10.23
N LEU A 129 11.84 -19.07 8.93
CA LEU A 129 12.82 -19.52 7.95
C LEU A 129 13.49 -18.29 7.36
N THR A 130 14.81 -18.20 7.47
CA THR A 130 15.57 -17.04 6.96
C THR A 130 16.40 -17.44 5.75
N LEU A 131 16.22 -16.71 4.64
CA LEU A 131 17.07 -16.81 3.47
C LEU A 131 18.28 -15.88 3.67
N SER A 132 19.39 -16.41 4.15
CA SER A 132 20.60 -15.66 4.50
C SER A 132 21.47 -15.29 3.29
N HIS A 133 21.28 -15.95 2.17
CA HIS A 133 22.11 -15.74 0.99
C HIS A 133 21.33 -14.95 -0.07
N LYS A 134 21.94 -13.88 -0.59
CA LYS A 134 21.39 -13.16 -1.75
C LYS A 134 21.46 -14.05 -2.99
N ALA A 135 20.44 -13.97 -3.84
CA ALA A 135 20.42 -14.71 -5.11
C ALA A 135 21.62 -14.35 -6.03
N VAL A 136 22.15 -13.13 -5.89
CA VAL A 136 23.39 -12.70 -6.56
C VAL A 136 24.46 -12.55 -5.48
N SER A 137 25.39 -13.48 -5.44
CA SER A 137 26.43 -13.61 -4.41
C SER A 137 27.38 -12.42 -4.26
N LYS A 138 27.48 -11.55 -5.29
CA LYS A 138 28.36 -10.36 -5.33
C LYS A 138 27.65 -9.03 -5.10
N ALA A 139 26.33 -9.02 -4.83
CA ALA A 139 25.60 -7.76 -4.62
C ALA A 139 25.89 -7.20 -3.23
N GLU A 140 26.65 -6.10 -3.17
CA GLU A 140 26.82 -5.31 -1.95
C GLU A 140 25.50 -4.57 -1.61
N PRO A 141 25.22 -4.34 -0.31
CA PRO A 141 24.09 -3.47 0.06
C PRO A 141 24.34 -2.06 -0.47
N PRO A 142 23.30 -1.36 -0.96
CA PRO A 142 23.46 0.01 -1.42
C PRO A 142 23.85 0.92 -0.25
N ARG A 143 24.71 1.92 -0.54
CA ARG A 143 25.06 2.93 0.43
C ARG A 143 23.88 3.87 0.66
N LEU A 144 23.39 3.98 1.90
CA LEU A 144 22.37 4.96 2.26
C LEU A 144 23.00 6.33 2.54
N ARG A 145 22.43 7.38 1.96
CA ARG A 145 22.74 8.77 2.26
C ARG A 145 21.44 9.56 2.51
N LEU A 146 21.37 10.21 3.65
CA LEU A 146 20.26 11.08 4.00
C LEU A 146 20.58 12.51 3.56
N VAL A 147 19.57 13.18 3.01
CA VAL A 147 19.64 14.57 2.58
C VAL A 147 18.64 15.37 3.39
N ASP A 148 19.14 16.35 4.16
CA ASP A 148 18.29 17.16 5.03
C ASP A 148 17.51 18.21 4.24
N THR A 149 16.21 18.04 4.14
CA THR A 149 15.34 18.95 3.39
C THR A 149 15.03 20.26 4.11
N ARG A 150 15.41 20.44 5.39
CA ARG A 150 15.25 21.70 6.12
C ARG A 150 16.10 22.82 5.52
N THR A 151 17.13 22.47 4.75
CA THR A 151 18.02 23.40 4.06
C THR A 151 17.55 23.78 2.66
N LEU A 152 16.51 23.15 2.13
CA LEU A 152 15.98 23.43 0.79
C LEU A 152 15.41 24.85 0.71
N LYS A 153 15.77 25.56 -0.34
CA LYS A 153 15.19 26.88 -0.62
C LYS A 153 13.72 26.76 -1.01
N LYS A 154 12.96 27.78 -0.67
CA LYS A 154 11.53 27.82 -0.98
C LYS A 154 11.28 27.70 -2.49
N GLY A 155 10.59 26.64 -2.89
CA GLY A 155 10.27 26.37 -4.29
C GLY A 155 11.17 25.37 -5.00
N GLU A 156 12.30 24.99 -4.43
CA GLU A 156 13.11 23.87 -4.92
C GLU A 156 12.36 22.56 -4.78
N VAL A 157 12.56 21.68 -5.76
CA VAL A 157 11.89 20.38 -5.86
C VAL A 157 12.86 19.24 -5.53
N LEU A 158 14.13 19.44 -5.82
CA LEU A 158 15.24 18.52 -5.60
C LEU A 158 16.40 19.28 -4.95
N SER A 159 17.04 18.67 -3.97
CA SER A 159 18.27 19.20 -3.37
C SER A 159 19.43 19.18 -4.36
N GLU A 160 20.45 20.00 -4.11
CA GLU A 160 21.66 20.01 -4.95
C GLU A 160 22.36 18.64 -4.90
N GLU A 161 22.43 18.01 -3.74
CA GLU A 161 23.01 16.68 -3.56
C GLU A 161 22.31 15.61 -4.42
N VAL A 162 20.97 15.68 -4.54
CA VAL A 162 20.21 14.78 -5.42
C VAL A 162 20.48 15.09 -6.89
N LYS A 163 20.56 16.38 -7.26
CA LYS A 163 20.89 16.81 -8.63
C LYS A 163 22.28 16.32 -9.05
N GLU A 164 23.27 16.50 -8.19
CA GLU A 164 24.65 16.04 -8.43
C GLU A 164 24.70 14.51 -8.61
N ALA A 165 24.03 13.77 -7.73
CA ALA A 165 24.02 12.31 -7.78
C ALA A 165 23.34 11.78 -9.06
N ILE A 166 22.21 12.37 -9.47
CA ILE A 166 21.54 12.03 -10.74
C ILE A 166 22.48 12.32 -11.91
N GLY A 167 23.10 13.51 -11.97
CA GLY A 167 24.01 13.89 -13.04
C GLY A 167 25.22 12.94 -13.14
N ALA A 168 25.84 12.61 -12.01
CA ALA A 168 26.97 11.67 -11.97
C ALA A 168 26.59 10.24 -12.41
N THR A 169 25.36 9.81 -12.11
CA THR A 169 24.86 8.50 -12.53
C THR A 169 24.59 8.44 -14.04
N LEU A 170 23.98 9.49 -14.59
CA LEU A 170 23.73 9.59 -16.04
C LEU A 170 25.01 9.64 -16.85
N GLN A 171 26.06 10.31 -16.37
CA GLN A 171 27.38 10.33 -17.02
C GLN A 171 28.02 8.95 -17.12
N LYS A 172 27.68 8.01 -16.23
CA LYS A 172 28.14 6.62 -16.27
C LYS A 172 27.24 5.72 -17.14
N HIS A 173 26.24 6.27 -17.81
CA HIS A 173 25.19 5.52 -18.55
C HIS A 173 24.47 4.47 -17.71
N GLU A 174 24.33 4.75 -16.41
CA GLU A 174 23.56 3.95 -15.46
C GLU A 174 22.16 4.53 -15.26
N GLN A 175 21.24 3.73 -14.72
CA GLN A 175 19.84 4.13 -14.55
C GLN A 175 19.59 4.69 -13.17
N VAL A 176 18.73 5.70 -13.11
CA VAL A 176 18.22 6.32 -11.89
C VAL A 176 16.77 5.93 -11.66
N LEU A 177 16.41 5.55 -10.42
CA LEU A 177 15.06 5.33 -9.98
C LEU A 177 14.66 6.41 -8.98
N VAL A 178 13.68 7.24 -9.32
CA VAL A 178 13.12 8.27 -8.44
C VAL A 178 11.78 7.79 -7.91
N TYR A 179 11.78 7.37 -6.65
CA TYR A 179 10.56 6.96 -5.95
C TYR A 179 9.93 8.15 -5.24
N ILE A 180 8.64 8.36 -5.46
CA ILE A 180 7.88 9.43 -4.83
C ILE A 180 6.78 8.81 -3.97
N ASN A 181 6.83 9.07 -2.67
CA ASN A 181 5.74 8.68 -1.79
C ASN A 181 4.54 9.61 -2.00
N ARG A 182 3.61 9.20 -2.89
CA ARG A 182 2.49 10.03 -3.36
C ARG A 182 1.43 10.35 -2.29
N ARG A 183 1.48 9.76 -1.11
CA ARG A 183 0.44 9.98 -0.10
C ARG A 183 0.60 11.35 0.53
N GLY A 184 -0.21 12.33 0.07
CA GLY A 184 -0.37 13.66 0.65
C GLY A 184 -0.03 14.84 -0.24
N PHE A 185 0.66 14.68 -1.35
CA PHE A 185 1.07 15.78 -2.23
C PHE A 185 0.69 15.55 -3.69
N SER A 186 -0.61 15.68 -3.96
CA SER A 186 -1.07 15.88 -5.34
C SER A 186 -1.18 17.38 -5.61
N PRO A 187 -0.80 17.90 -6.79
CA PRO A 187 -0.88 19.33 -7.07
C PRO A 187 -2.32 19.82 -6.95
N VAL A 188 -2.57 20.64 -5.96
CA VAL A 188 -3.83 21.31 -5.70
C VAL A 188 -3.72 22.70 -6.27
N LEU A 189 -4.74 23.20 -6.97
CA LEU A 189 -4.74 24.60 -7.38
C LEU A 189 -5.06 25.49 -6.18
N MET A 190 -4.27 26.54 -6.02
CA MET A 190 -4.45 27.55 -4.97
C MET A 190 -4.36 28.96 -5.58
N CYS A 191 -5.21 29.84 -5.10
CA CYS A 191 -5.13 31.27 -5.40
C CYS A 191 -4.22 31.96 -4.38
N PRO A 192 -3.09 32.57 -4.78
CA PRO A 192 -2.20 33.28 -3.86
C PRO A 192 -2.85 34.52 -3.23
N SER A 193 -3.85 35.14 -3.89
CA SER A 193 -4.51 36.35 -3.43
C SER A 193 -5.51 36.13 -2.29
N CYS A 194 -6.29 35.03 -2.32
CA CYS A 194 -7.34 34.78 -1.31
C CYS A 194 -7.22 33.43 -0.60
N GLY A 195 -6.23 32.62 -0.95
CA GLY A 195 -6.05 31.28 -0.34
C GLY A 195 -7.03 30.22 -0.82
N TRP A 196 -7.89 30.51 -1.81
CA TRP A 196 -8.79 29.51 -2.38
C TRP A 196 -8.00 28.29 -2.84
N LYS A 197 -8.55 27.10 -2.58
CA LYS A 197 -8.00 25.81 -3.04
C LYS A 197 -9.04 25.02 -3.79
N SER A 198 -8.61 24.19 -4.73
CA SER A 198 -9.49 23.33 -5.55
C SER A 198 -10.14 22.22 -4.71
N ALA A 199 -11.07 22.58 -3.82
CA ALA A 199 -11.83 21.65 -3.03
C ALA A 199 -12.82 20.87 -3.91
N CYS A 200 -13.02 19.59 -3.61
CA CYS A 200 -14.05 18.79 -4.26
C CYS A 200 -15.44 19.17 -3.71
N PRO A 201 -16.45 19.41 -4.58
CA PRO A 201 -17.80 19.72 -4.10
C PRO A 201 -18.47 18.54 -3.39
N HIS A 202 -18.01 17.32 -3.65
CA HIS A 202 -18.60 16.09 -3.15
C HIS A 202 -17.83 15.43 -2.00
N CYS A 203 -16.58 15.88 -1.77
CA CYS A 203 -15.68 15.27 -0.78
C CYS A 203 -15.02 16.33 0.10
N SER A 204 -14.64 15.97 1.33
CA SER A 204 -13.77 16.78 2.19
C SER A 204 -12.29 16.61 1.78
N ALA A 205 -12.01 16.68 0.50
CA ALA A 205 -10.69 16.51 -0.09
C ALA A 205 -10.47 17.54 -1.19
N PHE A 206 -9.21 17.80 -1.51
CA PHE A 206 -8.88 18.65 -2.63
C PHE A 206 -8.81 17.84 -3.93
N MET A 207 -9.17 18.49 -5.04
CA MET A 207 -9.05 17.92 -6.37
C MET A 207 -7.62 18.12 -6.89
N VAL A 208 -7.14 17.11 -7.57
CA VAL A 208 -5.81 17.05 -8.16
C VAL A 208 -5.82 17.70 -9.53
N PHE A 209 -4.87 18.58 -9.77
CA PHE A 209 -4.67 19.20 -11.09
C PHE A 209 -3.88 18.25 -12.00
N HIS A 210 -4.48 17.90 -13.13
CA HIS A 210 -3.88 17.17 -14.25
C HIS A 210 -3.55 18.14 -15.38
N LYS A 211 -2.25 18.40 -15.56
CA LYS A 211 -1.79 19.41 -16.53
C LYS A 211 -2.08 18.99 -17.98
N ASP A 212 -1.91 17.71 -18.30
CA ASP A 212 -2.06 17.17 -19.65
C ASP A 212 -3.48 17.32 -20.17
N THR A 213 -4.48 17.10 -19.31
CA THR A 213 -5.91 17.23 -19.64
C THR A 213 -6.50 18.58 -19.23
N ARG A 214 -5.73 19.46 -18.61
CA ARG A 214 -6.17 20.73 -18.01
C ARG A 214 -7.44 20.58 -17.17
N SER A 215 -7.48 19.54 -16.36
CA SER A 215 -8.63 19.18 -15.52
C SER A 215 -8.26 19.05 -14.05
N LEU A 216 -9.27 19.19 -13.20
CA LEU A 216 -9.23 18.87 -11.77
C LEU A 216 -9.98 17.57 -11.55
N VAL A 217 -9.35 16.59 -10.92
CA VAL A 217 -9.94 15.28 -10.65
C VAL A 217 -9.91 15.00 -9.15
N CYS A 218 -11.03 14.60 -8.60
CA CYS A 218 -11.09 14.08 -7.22
C CYS A 218 -10.77 12.58 -7.22
N HIS A 219 -9.64 12.19 -6.66
CA HIS A 219 -9.23 10.78 -6.59
C HIS A 219 -10.01 9.94 -5.57
N HIS A 220 -10.96 10.55 -4.82
CA HIS A 220 -11.84 9.84 -3.90
C HIS A 220 -13.18 9.43 -4.53
N CYS A 221 -13.81 10.35 -5.30
CA CYS A 221 -15.13 10.09 -5.91
C CYS A 221 -15.10 10.08 -7.43
N GLY A 222 -13.98 10.34 -8.07
CA GLY A 222 -13.86 10.42 -9.52
C GLY A 222 -14.42 11.70 -10.16
N TYR A 223 -14.98 12.64 -9.35
CA TYR A 223 -15.51 13.89 -9.90
C TYR A 223 -14.43 14.67 -10.67
N THR A 224 -14.77 15.11 -11.87
CA THR A 224 -13.86 15.84 -12.76
C THR A 224 -14.48 17.16 -13.17
N GLN A 225 -13.69 18.23 -13.16
CA GLN A 225 -14.07 19.52 -13.70
C GLN A 225 -12.91 20.19 -14.45
N ARG A 226 -13.22 21.13 -15.32
CA ARG A 226 -12.19 21.96 -15.97
C ARG A 226 -11.54 22.91 -14.96
N VAL A 227 -10.28 23.28 -15.23
CA VAL A 227 -9.61 24.32 -14.45
C VAL A 227 -10.34 25.64 -14.66
N PRO A 228 -10.75 26.34 -13.58
CA PRO A 228 -11.40 27.65 -13.74
C PRO A 228 -10.41 28.67 -14.32
N ALA A 229 -10.90 29.52 -15.24
CA ALA A 229 -10.08 30.57 -15.87
C ALA A 229 -9.71 31.69 -14.88
N ARG A 230 -10.52 31.88 -13.84
CA ARG A 230 -10.29 32.83 -12.74
C ARG A 230 -10.64 32.20 -11.41
N CYS A 231 -10.05 32.71 -10.36
CA CYS A 231 -10.30 32.22 -9.01
C CYS A 231 -11.79 32.31 -8.66
N PRO A 232 -12.45 31.18 -8.30
CA PRO A 232 -13.86 31.21 -7.90
C PRO A 232 -14.11 32.00 -6.62
N GLY A 233 -13.09 32.23 -5.78
CA GLY A 233 -13.22 32.96 -4.52
C GLY A 233 -13.08 34.47 -4.66
N CYS A 234 -12.18 34.98 -5.53
CA CYS A 234 -11.90 36.42 -5.60
C CYS A 234 -11.75 36.96 -7.02
N GLY A 235 -11.94 36.15 -8.06
CA GLY A 235 -11.84 36.58 -9.46
C GLY A 235 -10.42 36.80 -9.99
N ALA A 236 -9.37 36.62 -9.17
CA ALA A 236 -7.98 36.78 -9.61
C ALA A 236 -7.64 35.80 -10.76
N ALA A 237 -6.81 36.23 -11.70
CA ALA A 237 -6.38 35.39 -12.82
C ALA A 237 -5.34 34.34 -12.43
N ASP A 238 -4.56 34.61 -11.37
CA ASP A 238 -3.44 33.77 -10.97
C ASP A 238 -3.92 32.64 -10.03
N ILE A 239 -4.08 31.46 -10.59
CA ILE A 239 -4.29 30.23 -9.84
C ILE A 239 -3.09 29.34 -10.09
N LEU A 240 -2.36 28.99 -9.02
CA LEU A 240 -1.11 28.26 -9.12
C LEU A 240 -1.24 26.83 -8.57
N PRO A 241 -0.59 25.85 -9.21
CA PRO A 241 -0.49 24.50 -8.64
C PRO A 241 0.46 24.52 -7.44
N VAL A 242 -0.02 24.03 -6.30
CA VAL A 242 0.75 23.89 -5.06
C VAL A 242 0.85 22.42 -4.70
N GLY A 243 2.04 21.97 -4.34
CA GLY A 243 2.37 20.57 -4.03
C GLY A 243 3.40 19.99 -5.01
N ILE A 244 4.14 19.00 -4.54
CA ILE A 244 5.15 18.32 -5.34
C ILE A 244 4.55 16.97 -5.77
N GLY A 245 3.99 16.90 -6.98
CA GLY A 245 3.52 15.65 -7.58
C GLY A 245 4.60 15.02 -8.47
N THR A 246 4.37 13.75 -8.88
CA THR A 246 5.25 13.02 -9.82
C THR A 246 5.52 13.83 -11.09
N GLN A 247 4.51 14.53 -11.58
CA GLN A 247 4.60 15.34 -12.80
C GLN A 247 5.54 16.55 -12.63
N ARG A 248 5.50 17.24 -11.49
CA ARG A 248 6.40 18.38 -11.23
C ARG A 248 7.86 17.94 -11.12
N ILE A 249 8.10 16.78 -10.50
CA ILE A 249 9.44 16.19 -10.43
C ILE A 249 9.93 15.78 -11.82
N GLU A 250 9.06 15.16 -12.63
CA GLU A 250 9.37 14.80 -14.02
C GLU A 250 9.72 16.04 -14.87
N GLU A 251 8.94 17.13 -14.72
CA GLU A 251 9.21 18.39 -15.40
C GLU A 251 10.53 19.03 -14.99
N GLU A 252 10.84 19.01 -13.69
CA GLU A 252 12.10 19.55 -13.18
C GLU A 252 13.30 18.73 -13.67
N ILE A 253 13.21 17.41 -13.59
CA ILE A 253 14.22 16.51 -14.15
C ILE A 253 14.37 16.74 -15.66
N GLY A 254 13.25 17.01 -16.38
CA GLY A 254 13.27 17.30 -17.80
C GLY A 254 13.96 18.59 -18.19
N LYS A 255 13.92 19.61 -17.34
CA LYS A 255 14.66 20.85 -17.54
C LYS A 255 16.15 20.69 -17.28
N LEU A 256 16.50 19.92 -16.21
CA LEU A 256 17.88 19.71 -15.81
C LEU A 256 18.65 18.78 -16.75
N TRP A 257 17.97 17.73 -17.25
CA TRP A 257 18.57 16.75 -18.17
C TRP A 257 17.64 16.51 -19.37
N PRO A 258 17.61 17.46 -20.34
CA PRO A 258 16.70 17.37 -21.49
C PRO A 258 16.93 16.14 -22.38
N ASP A 259 18.19 15.69 -22.49
CA ASP A 259 18.57 14.55 -23.32
C ASP A 259 18.34 13.18 -22.64
N ALA A 260 18.06 13.14 -21.33
CA ALA A 260 17.80 11.92 -20.62
C ALA A 260 16.42 11.35 -20.97
N ARG A 261 16.38 10.06 -21.32
CA ARG A 261 15.14 9.33 -21.62
C ARG A 261 14.41 9.01 -20.33
N ARG A 262 13.29 9.71 -20.08
CA ARG A 262 12.49 9.63 -18.85
C ARG A 262 11.26 8.77 -19.06
N LEU A 263 10.92 8.01 -18.04
CA LEU A 263 9.67 7.24 -17.98
C LEU A 263 9.00 7.44 -16.63
N ARG A 264 7.77 7.97 -16.62
CA ARG A 264 6.96 8.08 -15.41
C ARG A 264 5.93 6.96 -15.35
N ILE A 265 5.99 6.14 -14.29
CA ILE A 265 5.03 5.07 -14.03
C ILE A 265 4.19 5.41 -12.80
N ASP A 266 2.94 5.78 -13.04
CA ASP A 266 1.92 5.96 -12.03
C ASP A 266 0.54 5.47 -12.55
N ARG A 267 -0.45 5.36 -11.64
CA ARG A 267 -1.78 4.86 -12.00
C ARG A 267 -2.51 5.71 -13.04
N ASP A 268 -2.14 6.97 -13.20
CA ASP A 268 -2.81 7.89 -14.10
C ASP A 268 -2.34 7.68 -15.55
N ASN A 269 -1.05 7.34 -15.73
CA ASN A 269 -0.45 7.12 -17.05
C ASN A 269 -0.63 5.71 -17.57
N PHE A 270 -0.70 4.71 -16.69
CA PHE A 270 -0.76 3.30 -17.08
C PHE A 270 -2.06 2.66 -16.62
N LYS A 271 -3.10 2.78 -17.46
CA LYS A 271 -4.45 2.23 -17.19
C LYS A 271 -4.62 0.78 -17.66
N THR A 272 -3.73 0.29 -18.53
CA THR A 272 -3.82 -1.07 -19.07
C THR A 272 -2.57 -1.87 -18.74
N LYS A 273 -2.75 -3.17 -18.46
CA LYS A 273 -1.65 -4.11 -18.20
C LYS A 273 -0.62 -4.12 -19.34
N ARG A 274 -1.10 -4.13 -20.59
CA ARG A 274 -0.21 -4.17 -21.79
C ARG A 274 0.70 -2.94 -21.89
N SER A 275 0.20 -1.74 -21.56
CA SER A 275 1.03 -0.53 -21.56
C SER A 275 2.08 -0.56 -20.45
N THR A 276 1.71 -1.11 -19.30
CA THR A 276 2.61 -1.26 -18.15
C THR A 276 3.72 -2.27 -18.46
N ASP A 277 3.38 -3.44 -19.00
CA ASP A 277 4.36 -4.48 -19.36
C ASP A 277 5.38 -3.97 -20.41
N LYS A 278 4.90 -3.23 -21.43
CA LYS A 278 5.79 -2.61 -22.42
C LYS A 278 6.73 -1.59 -21.80
N ALA A 279 6.24 -0.74 -20.91
CA ALA A 279 7.04 0.26 -20.21
C ALA A 279 8.18 -0.39 -19.40
N PHE A 280 7.88 -1.46 -18.68
CA PHE A 280 8.91 -2.19 -17.94
C PHE A 280 9.89 -2.91 -18.85
N GLN A 281 9.45 -3.43 -19.99
CA GLN A 281 10.35 -3.99 -21.00
C GLN A 281 11.34 -2.93 -21.51
N ASP A 282 10.89 -1.72 -21.83
CA ASP A 282 11.76 -0.63 -22.28
C ASP A 282 12.80 -0.24 -21.20
N VAL A 283 12.47 -0.32 -19.91
CA VAL A 283 13.43 -0.12 -18.81
C VAL A 283 14.48 -1.26 -18.80
N HIS A 284 14.05 -2.52 -18.93
CA HIS A 284 14.95 -3.68 -18.97
C HIS A 284 15.92 -3.66 -20.15
N GLU A 285 15.45 -3.23 -21.31
CA GLU A 285 16.26 -3.08 -22.52
C GLU A 285 17.24 -1.90 -22.44
N GLY A 286 17.15 -1.05 -21.41
CA GLY A 286 18.00 0.12 -21.22
C GLY A 286 17.62 1.31 -22.10
N LYS A 287 16.35 1.38 -22.54
CA LYS A 287 15.81 2.52 -23.31
C LYS A 287 15.38 3.67 -22.43
N VAL A 288 15.46 3.53 -21.11
CA VAL A 288 15.08 4.53 -20.10
C VAL A 288 16.31 4.81 -19.23
N ASP A 289 16.62 6.07 -19.01
CA ASP A 289 17.72 6.53 -18.15
C ASP A 289 17.23 6.89 -16.77
N ILE A 290 16.06 7.54 -16.66
CA ILE A 290 15.45 7.93 -15.38
C ILE A 290 14.02 7.37 -15.30
N LEU A 291 13.80 6.50 -14.32
CA LEU A 291 12.49 5.96 -13.98
C LEU A 291 11.90 6.72 -12.81
N ILE A 292 10.72 7.34 -12.99
CA ILE A 292 10.04 8.13 -11.97
C ILE A 292 8.72 7.43 -11.64
N GLY A 293 8.41 7.24 -10.35
CA GLY A 293 7.11 6.67 -10.04
C GLY A 293 6.82 6.51 -8.55
N THR A 294 5.73 5.81 -8.28
CA THR A 294 5.20 5.56 -6.95
C THR A 294 5.28 4.08 -6.59
N GLN A 295 4.36 3.55 -5.82
CA GLN A 295 4.35 2.15 -5.37
C GLN A 295 4.48 1.11 -6.50
N MET A 296 4.11 1.45 -7.74
CA MET A 296 4.23 0.52 -8.87
C MET A 296 5.68 0.15 -9.20
N ILE A 297 6.62 1.08 -9.04
CA ILE A 297 8.05 0.82 -9.30
C ILE A 297 8.78 0.16 -8.13
N ALA A 298 8.18 0.19 -6.94
CA ALA A 298 8.75 -0.47 -5.76
C ALA A 298 8.62 -1.99 -5.82
N LYS A 299 7.66 -2.54 -6.58
CA LYS A 299 7.24 -3.94 -6.55
C LYS A 299 7.45 -4.66 -7.89
N GLY A 300 7.73 -5.95 -7.84
CA GLY A 300 7.57 -6.93 -8.93
C GLY A 300 8.60 -6.92 -10.07
N HIS A 301 9.42 -5.91 -10.25
CA HIS A 301 10.34 -5.81 -11.39
C HIS A 301 11.82 -5.81 -10.98
N ASP A 302 12.66 -6.40 -11.84
CA ASP A 302 14.11 -6.49 -11.62
C ASP A 302 14.85 -5.53 -12.54
N PHE A 303 15.35 -4.41 -12.02
CA PHE A 303 16.05 -3.38 -12.78
C PHE A 303 17.58 -3.58 -12.67
N LYS A 304 18.19 -4.17 -13.68
CA LYS A 304 19.60 -4.58 -13.64
C LYS A 304 20.60 -3.43 -13.68
N LYS A 305 20.22 -2.27 -14.27
CA LYS A 305 21.11 -1.11 -14.48
C LYS A 305 20.90 0.02 -13.49
N VAL A 306 19.97 -0.12 -12.55
CA VAL A 306 19.71 0.91 -11.54
C VAL A 306 20.82 0.90 -10.50
N SER A 307 21.61 1.96 -10.46
CA SER A 307 22.68 2.18 -9.47
C SER A 307 22.35 3.29 -8.48
N LEU A 308 21.44 4.21 -8.83
CA LEU A 308 20.95 5.26 -7.93
C LEU A 308 19.44 5.13 -7.72
N VAL A 309 19.05 5.13 -6.44
CA VAL A 309 17.66 5.25 -6.00
C VAL A 309 17.50 6.53 -5.21
N VAL A 310 16.53 7.36 -5.57
CA VAL A 310 16.16 8.58 -4.86
C VAL A 310 14.76 8.40 -4.27
N ILE A 311 14.63 8.59 -2.96
CA ILE A 311 13.36 8.47 -2.23
C ILE A 311 12.92 9.86 -1.77
N LEU A 312 11.77 10.31 -2.24
CA LEU A 312 11.21 11.63 -1.97
C LEU A 312 9.89 11.53 -1.19
N ASN A 313 9.61 12.54 -0.37
CA ASN A 313 8.34 12.72 0.35
C ASN A 313 7.98 11.58 1.33
N ILE A 314 8.96 10.93 1.95
CA ILE A 314 8.71 9.86 2.94
C ILE A 314 8.16 10.40 4.27
N ASP A 315 8.46 11.63 4.61
CA ASP A 315 8.15 12.28 5.89
C ASP A 315 6.67 12.22 6.26
N SER A 316 5.79 12.34 5.28
CA SER A 316 4.34 12.23 5.51
C SER A 316 3.90 10.92 6.17
N GLN A 317 4.67 9.86 6.01
CA GLN A 317 4.43 8.59 6.69
C GLN A 317 5.08 8.55 8.08
N LEU A 318 6.20 9.24 8.26
CA LEU A 318 6.88 9.29 9.55
C LEU A 318 6.09 10.05 10.61
N ILE A 319 5.40 11.14 10.20
CA ILE A 319 4.57 11.99 11.08
C ILE A 319 3.09 11.59 11.12
N SER A 320 2.72 10.50 10.45
CA SER A 320 1.33 10.04 10.40
C SER A 320 0.87 9.50 11.75
N THR A 321 -0.38 9.81 12.12
CA THR A 321 -1.06 9.23 13.29
C THR A 321 -1.53 7.79 13.08
N ASP A 322 -1.48 7.28 11.85
CA ASP A 322 -1.81 5.89 11.55
C ASP A 322 -0.72 4.96 12.14
N VAL A 323 -1.13 4.11 13.06
CA VAL A 323 -0.26 3.17 13.80
C VAL A 323 0.64 2.35 12.86
N ARG A 324 0.18 2.03 11.65
CA ARG A 324 0.92 1.22 10.67
C ARG A 324 1.77 2.04 9.70
N ALA A 325 1.77 3.38 9.81
CA ALA A 325 2.44 4.23 8.82
C ALA A 325 3.95 4.04 8.81
N ARG A 326 4.60 3.94 9.98
CA ARG A 326 6.05 3.72 10.09
C ARG A 326 6.47 2.35 9.55
N GLU A 327 5.70 1.31 9.83
CA GLU A 327 5.90 -0.05 9.28
C GLU A 327 5.85 -0.02 7.74
N ARG A 328 4.84 0.66 7.18
CA ARG A 328 4.71 0.80 5.73
C ARG A 328 5.82 1.66 5.11
N ALA A 329 6.26 2.72 5.81
CA ALA A 329 7.39 3.54 5.37
C ALA A 329 8.65 2.70 5.27
N PHE A 330 8.98 1.96 6.32
CA PHE A 330 10.15 1.10 6.37
C PHE A 330 10.12 0.02 5.28
N ALA A 331 9.01 -0.72 5.18
CA ALA A 331 8.84 -1.74 4.15
C ALA A 331 9.00 -1.17 2.72
N THR A 332 8.42 0.02 2.47
CA THR A 332 8.56 0.69 1.18
C THR A 332 10.01 1.09 0.89
N MET A 333 10.69 1.72 1.87
CA MET A 333 12.09 2.10 1.70
C MET A 333 13.00 0.89 1.48
N MET A 334 12.81 -0.20 2.22
CA MET A 334 13.53 -1.44 2.03
C MET A 334 13.31 -2.03 0.62
N GLN A 335 12.06 -2.09 0.16
CA GLN A 335 11.73 -2.61 -1.17
C GLN A 335 12.34 -1.78 -2.29
N VAL A 336 12.23 -0.44 -2.19
CA VAL A 336 12.78 0.49 -3.19
C VAL A 336 14.30 0.47 -3.18
N SER A 337 14.93 0.47 -2.00
CA SER A 337 16.38 0.35 -1.84
C SER A 337 16.91 -0.95 -2.43
N GLY A 338 16.17 -2.05 -2.28
CA GLY A 338 16.51 -3.34 -2.87
C GLY A 338 16.42 -3.40 -4.40
N ARG A 339 16.04 -2.32 -5.09
CA ARG A 339 16.09 -2.20 -6.55
C ARG A 339 17.47 -1.78 -7.06
N ALA A 340 18.28 -1.15 -6.21
CA ALA A 340 19.62 -0.73 -6.56
C ALA A 340 20.62 -1.89 -6.50
N GLY A 341 21.60 -1.91 -7.41
CA GLY A 341 22.79 -2.76 -7.34
C GLY A 341 22.57 -4.25 -7.60
N ARG A 342 21.44 -4.67 -8.15
CA ARG A 342 21.13 -6.11 -8.39
C ARG A 342 22.10 -6.84 -9.33
N ALA A 343 22.75 -6.13 -10.23
CA ALA A 343 23.74 -6.70 -11.15
C ALA A 343 25.19 -6.63 -10.64
N GLY A 344 25.40 -6.38 -9.34
CA GLY A 344 26.74 -6.21 -8.76
C GLY A 344 27.34 -4.82 -8.97
N LEU A 345 26.54 -3.85 -9.42
CA LEU A 345 26.92 -2.43 -9.49
C LEU A 345 27.02 -1.84 -8.09
N LYS A 346 28.03 -1.00 -7.86
CA LYS A 346 28.04 -0.13 -6.67
C LYS A 346 26.82 0.78 -6.75
N SER A 347 26.04 0.79 -5.69
CA SER A 347 24.75 1.47 -5.72
C SER A 347 24.56 2.38 -4.50
N GLU A 348 23.79 3.44 -4.70
CA GLU A 348 23.47 4.43 -3.68
C GLU A 348 21.97 4.63 -3.57
N VAL A 349 21.52 4.88 -2.35
CA VAL A 349 20.13 5.28 -2.03
C VAL A 349 20.17 6.62 -1.32
N LEU A 350 19.58 7.64 -1.95
CA LEU A 350 19.37 8.93 -1.32
C LEU A 350 17.95 9.05 -0.82
N VAL A 351 17.80 9.48 0.42
CA VAL A 351 16.49 9.78 1.02
C VAL A 351 16.43 11.24 1.41
N GLU A 352 15.55 12.01 0.79
CA GLU A 352 15.26 13.37 1.22
C GLU A 352 14.27 13.34 2.39
N THR A 353 14.65 13.93 3.53
CA THR A 353 13.86 13.97 4.75
C THR A 353 14.16 15.20 5.60
N ALA A 354 13.15 15.74 6.30
CA ALA A 354 13.30 16.73 7.35
C ALA A 354 13.63 16.11 8.72
N PHE A 355 13.70 14.78 8.81
CA PHE A 355 13.94 14.03 10.05
C PHE A 355 15.16 13.09 9.93
N PRO A 356 16.37 13.61 9.58
CA PRO A 356 17.54 12.75 9.33
C PRO A 356 17.99 11.96 10.57
N ASP A 357 17.64 12.41 11.77
CA ASP A 357 17.99 11.79 13.04
C ASP A 357 16.99 10.69 13.47
N ASP A 358 15.95 10.40 12.67
CA ASP A 358 14.99 9.35 12.99
C ASP A 358 15.63 7.96 12.92
N GLU A 359 15.46 7.17 13.98
CA GLU A 359 16.05 5.83 14.13
C GLU A 359 15.71 4.88 12.98
N ILE A 360 14.60 5.10 12.27
CA ILE A 360 14.18 4.29 11.12
C ILE A 360 15.28 4.20 10.06
N PHE A 361 16.05 5.26 9.89
CA PHE A 361 17.13 5.33 8.91
C PHE A 361 18.37 4.55 9.35
N THR A 362 18.59 4.40 10.65
CA THR A 362 19.65 3.51 11.18
C THR A 362 19.36 2.05 10.82
N PHE A 363 18.13 1.59 11.03
CA PHE A 363 17.72 0.24 10.61
C PHE A 363 17.79 0.08 9.08
N LEU A 364 17.38 1.10 8.33
CA LEU A 364 17.43 1.07 6.87
C LEU A 364 18.87 0.97 6.34
N ALA A 365 19.81 1.71 6.91
CA ALA A 365 21.22 1.72 6.53
C ALA A 365 21.85 0.32 6.69
N HIS A 366 21.46 -0.40 7.73
CA HIS A 366 21.96 -1.75 8.00
C HIS A 366 21.08 -2.85 7.36
N GLN A 367 20.00 -2.48 6.66
CA GLN A 367 18.97 -3.42 6.17
C GLN A 367 18.42 -4.33 7.28
N ASP A 368 18.36 -3.82 8.51
CA ASP A 368 17.95 -4.54 9.70
C ASP A 368 16.45 -4.47 9.92
N TYR A 369 15.72 -5.30 9.15
CA TYR A 369 14.28 -5.47 9.37
C TYR A 369 13.98 -6.03 10.76
N GLN A 370 14.78 -6.96 11.25
CA GLN A 370 14.51 -7.65 12.51
C GLN A 370 14.57 -6.68 13.70
N GLY A 371 15.64 -5.86 13.78
CA GLY A 371 15.77 -4.83 14.80
C GLY A 371 14.62 -3.82 14.76
N PHE A 372 14.28 -3.34 13.57
CA PHE A 372 13.14 -2.45 13.37
C PHE A 372 11.81 -3.08 13.84
N ALA A 373 11.51 -4.30 13.40
CA ALA A 373 10.27 -4.98 13.74
C ALA A 373 10.16 -5.30 15.25
N ASP A 374 11.26 -5.74 15.87
CA ASP A 374 11.30 -5.98 17.31
C ASP A 374 11.10 -4.69 18.12
N GLN A 375 11.68 -3.56 17.68
CA GLN A 375 11.45 -2.26 18.30
C GLN A 375 10.00 -1.81 18.15
N MET A 376 9.44 -1.93 16.94
CA MET A 376 8.04 -1.59 16.69
C MET A 376 7.08 -2.43 17.52
N LEU A 377 7.34 -3.73 17.70
CA LEU A 377 6.54 -4.58 18.58
C LEU A 377 6.62 -4.13 20.05
N LYS A 378 7.78 -3.70 20.55
CA LYS A 378 7.89 -3.14 21.91
C LYS A 378 7.03 -1.89 22.08
N ILE A 379 7.07 -0.96 21.11
CA ILE A 379 6.26 0.25 21.11
C ILE A 379 4.78 -0.11 21.12
N ARG A 380 4.33 -0.98 20.20
CA ARG A 380 2.92 -1.38 20.09
C ARG A 380 2.41 -2.12 21.33
N LYS A 381 3.25 -2.93 21.97
CA LYS A 381 2.90 -3.59 23.23
C LYS A 381 2.70 -2.59 24.36
N ARG A 382 3.58 -1.58 24.45
CA ARG A 382 3.46 -0.49 25.43
C ARG A 382 2.18 0.32 25.21
N ASP A 383 1.87 0.62 23.95
CA ASP A 383 0.78 1.51 23.56
C ASP A 383 -0.56 0.77 23.37
N GLY A 384 -0.62 -0.54 23.63
CA GLY A 384 -1.84 -1.35 23.49
C GLY A 384 -2.35 -1.41 22.05
N ALA A 385 -1.45 -1.48 21.05
CA ALA A 385 -1.81 -1.48 19.64
C ALA A 385 -1.67 -2.88 19.01
N PRO A 386 -2.31 -3.15 17.86
CA PRO A 386 -2.11 -4.41 17.14
C PRO A 386 -0.63 -4.72 16.86
N PRO A 387 -0.17 -5.97 17.02
CA PRO A 387 -0.95 -7.21 17.15
C PRO A 387 -1.27 -7.63 18.59
N PHE A 388 -1.11 -6.78 19.61
CA PHE A 388 -1.36 -7.10 21.01
C PHE A 388 -2.82 -6.87 21.44
N VAL A 389 -3.58 -6.16 20.64
CA VAL A 389 -5.04 -6.04 20.69
C VAL A 389 -5.63 -6.36 19.33
N TYR A 390 -6.90 -6.73 19.31
CA TYR A 390 -7.65 -7.03 18.10
C TYR A 390 -8.71 -5.97 17.89
N GLN A 391 -8.85 -5.49 16.68
CA GLN A 391 -9.69 -4.33 16.41
C GLN A 391 -10.75 -4.62 15.36
N ALA A 392 -11.90 -3.97 15.53
CA ALA A 392 -12.92 -3.88 14.50
C ALA A 392 -13.33 -2.41 14.34
N LEU A 393 -13.60 -2.01 13.12
CA LEU A 393 -14.02 -0.67 12.76
C LEU A 393 -15.42 -0.72 12.17
N LEU A 394 -16.39 -0.09 12.84
CA LEU A 394 -17.71 0.14 12.29
C LEU A 394 -17.76 1.53 11.68
N THR A 395 -18.08 1.64 10.40
CA THR A 395 -18.21 2.91 9.69
C THR A 395 -19.66 3.15 9.30
N SER A 396 -20.09 4.41 9.37
CA SER A 396 -21.39 4.88 8.90
C SER A 396 -21.20 5.91 7.80
N GLU A 397 -22.00 5.79 6.73
CA GLU A 397 -22.04 6.72 5.61
C GLU A 397 -23.45 7.27 5.42
N GLN A 398 -23.68 8.58 5.68
CA GLN A 398 -24.97 9.26 5.64
C GLN A 398 -24.90 10.54 4.80
N LYS A 399 -26.06 11.12 4.47
CA LYS A 399 -26.13 12.43 3.82
C LYS A 399 -25.56 13.54 4.70
N GLU A 400 -25.87 13.48 6.00
CA GLU A 400 -25.43 14.46 7.00
C GLU A 400 -24.55 13.79 8.07
N LEU A 401 -23.50 14.48 8.53
CA LEU A 401 -22.58 13.96 9.54
C LEU A 401 -23.28 13.66 10.87
N PRO A 402 -24.19 14.50 11.38
CA PRO A 402 -24.92 14.17 12.60
C PRO A 402 -25.68 12.85 12.53
N GLN A 403 -26.27 12.50 11.39
CA GLN A 403 -26.95 11.22 11.18
C GLN A 403 -25.99 10.03 11.22
N ALA A 404 -24.78 10.19 10.66
CA ALA A 404 -23.76 9.16 10.72
C ALA A 404 -23.28 8.91 12.15
N LEU A 405 -23.08 9.98 12.93
CA LEU A 405 -22.67 9.90 14.33
C LEU A 405 -23.79 9.33 15.21
N GLU A 406 -25.03 9.73 14.99
CA GLU A 406 -26.20 9.25 15.75
C GLU A 406 -26.40 7.74 15.57
N LEU A 407 -26.28 7.26 14.33
CA LEU A 407 -26.37 5.82 14.05
C LEU A 407 -25.28 5.02 14.76
N LEU A 408 -24.06 5.59 14.84
CA LEU A 408 -22.97 4.95 15.56
C LEU A 408 -23.14 5.06 17.09
N ARG A 409 -23.73 6.14 17.64
CA ARG A 409 -24.05 6.23 19.07
C ARG A 409 -25.08 5.17 19.47
N HIS A 410 -26.12 4.98 18.66
CA HIS A 410 -27.08 3.90 18.88
C HIS A 410 -26.40 2.52 18.85
N ALA A 411 -25.43 2.33 17.94
CA ALA A 411 -24.62 1.10 17.92
C ALA A 411 -23.76 0.94 19.19
N VAL A 412 -23.22 2.03 19.77
CA VAL A 412 -22.53 2.01 21.08
C VAL A 412 -23.48 1.59 22.20
N GLU A 413 -24.65 2.21 22.33
CA GLU A 413 -25.65 1.90 23.35
C GLU A 413 -26.01 0.41 23.32
N THR A 414 -26.37 -0.09 22.13
CA THR A 414 -26.64 -1.50 21.92
C THR A 414 -25.42 -2.40 22.26
N GLY A 415 -24.22 -1.95 21.93
CA GLY A 415 -22.98 -2.65 22.26
C GLY A 415 -22.75 -2.76 23.77
N LEU A 416 -22.99 -1.68 24.52
CA LEU A 416 -22.87 -1.67 25.98
C LEU A 416 -23.90 -2.59 26.64
N GLU A 417 -25.12 -2.65 26.12
CA GLU A 417 -26.14 -3.59 26.61
C GLU A 417 -25.73 -5.05 26.42
N ILE A 418 -25.14 -5.39 25.25
CA ILE A 418 -24.63 -6.72 24.98
C ILE A 418 -23.44 -7.04 25.87
N GLN A 419 -22.53 -6.06 26.00
CA GLN A 419 -21.34 -6.18 26.84
C GLN A 419 -21.70 -6.52 28.29
N SER A 420 -22.74 -5.88 28.83
CA SER A 420 -23.22 -6.13 30.22
C SER A 420 -23.72 -7.56 30.43
N LYS A 421 -24.13 -8.25 29.38
CA LYS A 421 -24.63 -9.65 29.41
C LYS A 421 -23.55 -10.68 29.18
N LEU A 422 -22.33 -10.26 28.77
CA LEU A 422 -21.20 -11.17 28.54
C LEU A 422 -20.36 -11.32 29.82
N PRO A 423 -19.78 -12.50 30.08
CA PRO A 423 -18.85 -12.71 31.18
C PRO A 423 -17.67 -11.70 31.08
N ASP A 424 -17.28 -11.13 32.21
CA ASP A 424 -16.18 -10.14 32.32
C ASP A 424 -16.31 -8.93 31.36
N GLY A 425 -17.57 -8.51 31.03
CA GLY A 425 -17.81 -7.46 30.07
C GLY A 425 -17.34 -7.80 28.66
N GLY A 426 -17.20 -9.10 28.34
CA GLY A 426 -16.76 -9.59 27.03
C GLY A 426 -15.31 -9.29 26.67
N GLY A 427 -14.50 -8.68 27.56
CA GLY A 427 -13.12 -8.33 27.28
C GLY A 427 -12.93 -7.33 26.13
N VAL A 428 -13.96 -6.52 25.83
CA VAL A 428 -14.02 -5.61 24.70
C VAL A 428 -14.14 -4.16 25.19
N ALA A 429 -13.45 -3.23 24.56
CA ALA A 429 -13.61 -1.80 24.71
C ALA A 429 -14.34 -1.23 23.47
N ILE A 430 -15.36 -0.41 23.71
CA ILE A 430 -16.11 0.30 22.67
C ILE A 430 -15.80 1.78 22.84
N TYR A 431 -15.23 2.42 21.81
CA TYR A 431 -14.85 3.82 21.86
C TYR A 431 -15.98 4.75 21.41
N ASP A 432 -15.82 6.05 21.60
CA ASP A 432 -16.78 7.02 21.09
C ASP A 432 -16.70 7.13 19.56
N PRO A 433 -17.84 7.33 18.87
CA PRO A 433 -17.85 7.56 17.45
C PRO A 433 -17.26 8.92 17.09
N VAL A 434 -16.38 8.92 16.09
CA VAL A 434 -15.70 10.12 15.59
C VAL A 434 -15.85 10.27 14.08
N PRO A 435 -15.82 11.50 13.54
CA PRO A 435 -15.73 11.69 12.10
C PRO A 435 -14.46 11.03 11.54
N MET A 436 -14.55 10.47 10.33
CA MET A 436 -13.35 9.96 9.65
C MET A 436 -12.42 11.10 9.21
N THR A 437 -11.13 10.84 9.02
CA THR A 437 -10.13 11.81 8.55
C THR A 437 -10.57 12.50 7.25
N ILE A 438 -11.18 11.76 6.32
CA ILE A 438 -11.87 12.32 5.15
C ILE A 438 -13.36 12.19 5.42
N VAL A 439 -13.93 13.23 5.97
CA VAL A 439 -15.32 13.24 6.46
C VAL A 439 -16.32 13.01 5.33
N LYS A 440 -16.13 13.65 4.17
CA LYS A 440 -17.08 13.58 3.05
C LYS A 440 -16.45 12.94 1.82
N VAL A 441 -17.13 11.93 1.26
CA VAL A 441 -16.76 11.27 -0.01
C VAL A 441 -18.02 11.02 -0.83
N ALA A 442 -18.01 11.39 -2.10
CA ALA A 442 -19.13 11.20 -3.03
C ALA A 442 -20.48 11.68 -2.47
N ASN A 443 -20.52 12.86 -1.87
CA ASN A 443 -21.68 13.47 -1.19
C ASN A 443 -22.21 12.69 0.05
N ARG A 444 -21.42 11.76 0.59
CA ARG A 444 -21.75 11.04 1.82
C ARG A 444 -20.78 11.45 2.93
N ASN A 445 -21.31 11.80 4.09
CA ASN A 445 -20.52 12.07 5.27
C ASN A 445 -20.26 10.77 6.03
N ARG A 446 -19.02 10.60 6.54
CA ARG A 446 -18.53 9.38 7.13
C ARG A 446 -18.07 9.59 8.56
N ALA A 447 -18.48 8.69 9.42
CA ALA A 447 -18.02 8.56 10.78
C ALA A 447 -17.58 7.11 11.04
N GLN A 448 -16.79 6.92 12.10
CA GLN A 448 -16.27 5.63 12.48
C GLN A 448 -16.35 5.40 13.98
N LEU A 449 -16.44 4.15 14.37
CA LEU A 449 -16.45 3.65 15.75
C LEU A 449 -15.44 2.52 15.85
N LEU A 450 -14.46 2.65 16.73
CA LEU A 450 -13.47 1.63 17.00
C LEU A 450 -13.95 0.71 18.12
N ILE A 451 -13.74 -0.58 17.95
CA ILE A 451 -13.96 -1.62 18.95
C ILE A 451 -12.67 -2.40 19.10
N GLU A 452 -12.22 -2.61 20.34
CA GLU A 452 -11.01 -3.38 20.63
C GLU A 452 -11.33 -4.55 21.56
N GLY A 453 -10.75 -5.72 21.25
CA GLY A 453 -10.79 -6.90 22.11
C GLY A 453 -9.39 -7.28 22.57
N ARG A 454 -9.26 -7.76 23.78
CA ARG A 454 -8.00 -8.29 24.33
C ARG A 454 -7.54 -9.52 23.56
N THR A 455 -8.49 -10.36 23.15
CA THR A 455 -8.27 -11.53 22.33
C THR A 455 -9.17 -11.52 21.11
N HIS A 456 -8.72 -12.16 20.03
CA HIS A 456 -9.52 -12.30 18.81
C HIS A 456 -10.84 -13.05 19.07
N ARG A 457 -10.82 -14.00 20.01
CA ARG A 457 -12.01 -14.77 20.40
C ARG A 457 -13.07 -13.88 21.05
N GLU A 458 -12.68 -13.05 22.02
CA GLU A 458 -13.58 -12.13 22.73
C GLU A 458 -14.19 -11.13 21.74
N LEU A 459 -13.35 -10.50 20.89
CA LEU A 459 -13.82 -9.58 19.88
C LEU A 459 -14.85 -10.25 18.96
N LEU A 460 -14.56 -11.42 18.40
CA LEU A 460 -15.48 -12.11 17.50
C LEU A 460 -16.77 -12.59 18.20
N GLN A 461 -16.69 -13.00 19.47
CA GLN A 461 -17.87 -13.38 20.25
C GLN A 461 -18.80 -12.18 20.44
N PHE A 462 -18.25 -11.03 20.82
CA PHE A 462 -18.98 -9.76 20.92
C PHE A 462 -19.60 -9.37 19.57
N LEU A 463 -18.78 -9.30 18.52
CA LEU A 463 -19.24 -8.87 17.19
C LEU A 463 -20.35 -9.74 16.64
N ARG A 464 -20.32 -11.06 16.85
CA ARG A 464 -21.40 -11.97 16.42
C ARG A 464 -22.74 -11.65 17.06
N ALA A 465 -22.75 -11.36 18.37
CA ALA A 465 -23.97 -10.98 19.06
C ALA A 465 -24.42 -9.57 18.64
N TRP A 466 -23.48 -8.64 18.51
CA TRP A 466 -23.75 -7.24 18.20
C TRP A 466 -24.36 -7.05 16.80
N VAL A 467 -23.77 -7.68 15.77
CA VAL A 467 -24.24 -7.56 14.38
C VAL A 467 -25.68 -8.08 14.21
N GLN A 468 -26.13 -9.05 15.01
CA GLN A 468 -27.51 -9.54 14.97
C GLN A 468 -28.52 -8.48 15.41
N VAL A 469 -28.10 -7.54 16.28
CA VAL A 469 -28.98 -6.49 16.81
C VAL A 469 -28.89 -5.21 15.98
N ILE A 470 -27.69 -4.76 15.61
CA ILE A 470 -27.50 -3.52 14.83
C ILE A 470 -27.89 -3.69 13.34
N GLY A 471 -28.10 -4.92 12.90
CA GLY A 471 -28.54 -5.23 11.54
C GLY A 471 -27.36 -5.37 10.53
N PRO A 472 -27.69 -5.43 9.22
CA PRO A 472 -26.71 -5.70 8.18
C PRO A 472 -25.59 -4.64 8.11
N CYS A 473 -24.34 -5.07 8.22
CA CYS A 473 -23.15 -4.22 8.18
C CYS A 473 -22.35 -4.38 6.87
N SER A 474 -23.02 -4.66 5.76
CA SER A 474 -22.39 -4.80 4.45
C SER A 474 -23.22 -4.09 3.38
N GLY A 475 -22.63 -3.05 2.75
CA GLY A 475 -23.24 -2.37 1.59
C GLY A 475 -24.40 -1.42 1.90
N GLY A 476 -24.70 -1.14 3.17
CA GLY A 476 -25.76 -0.23 3.63
C GLY A 476 -25.21 1.00 4.35
N ALA A 477 -26.00 1.50 5.31
CA ALA A 477 -25.64 2.65 6.16
C ALA A 477 -24.45 2.36 7.09
N LEU A 478 -24.22 1.08 7.42
CA LEU A 478 -23.16 0.59 8.28
C LEU A 478 -22.24 -0.40 7.53
N THR A 479 -20.97 -0.33 7.83
CA THR A 479 -19.96 -1.29 7.32
C THR A 479 -19.02 -1.67 8.46
N LEU A 480 -18.89 -2.98 8.69
CA LEU A 480 -17.97 -3.54 9.69
C LEU A 480 -16.73 -4.12 9.03
N GLU A 481 -15.57 -3.73 9.53
CA GLU A 481 -14.28 -4.30 9.13
C GLU A 481 -13.54 -4.83 10.35
N VAL A 482 -13.20 -6.13 10.34
CA VAL A 482 -12.37 -6.76 11.37
C VAL A 482 -10.92 -6.70 10.94
N ASP A 483 -10.02 -6.43 11.87
CA ASP A 483 -8.59 -6.20 11.64
C ASP A 483 -8.33 -5.16 10.53
N PRO A 484 -8.77 -3.89 10.73
CA PRO A 484 -8.63 -2.83 9.76
C PRO A 484 -7.15 -2.55 9.49
N GLN A 485 -6.84 -2.25 8.22
CA GLN A 485 -5.47 -1.91 7.82
C GLN A 485 -5.21 -0.40 7.82
N ARG A 486 -6.24 0.42 8.04
CA ARG A 486 -6.19 1.88 8.08
C ARG A 486 -7.31 2.41 8.98
N TYR A 487 -7.06 3.55 9.62
CA TYR A 487 -8.01 4.27 10.45
C TYR A 487 -8.28 5.66 9.87
#